data_140389aac89f1a15608e04fd47fcb5cd
#
_entry.id   140389aac89f1a15608e04fd47fcb5cd
#
_cell.length_a   1.000
_cell.length_b   1.000
_cell.length_c   1.000
_cell.angle_alpha   90.00
_cell.angle_beta   90.00
_cell.angle_gamma   90.00
#
_symmetry.space_group_name_H-M   'P 1'
#
loop_
_entity.id
_entity.type
_entity.pdbx_description
1 polymer ?
#
loop_
_entity_poly.entity_id
_entity_poly.type
_entity_poly.pdbx_seq_one_letter_code
_entity_poly.pdbx_strand_id
1 'polypeptide(L)'
;MSKCSGCGVVLQDENQEMLGFTRNMERGLCERCFRLRHYGEYKSVSLDNVDYEKIIKRIHPDNLVLYVTDILSLDLSFLDTFSKVLLVITKRDIMPKSLVDAKIRSCFLKKYDNLVDVCR
;
A
#
# COMPACT_ATOMS: atom_id res chain seq x y z
N MET A 1 11.09 16.54 15.13
CA MET A 1 11.25 15.07 15.26
C MET A 1 11.89 14.50 13.99
N SER A 2 12.89 13.67 14.17
CA SER A 2 13.58 13.03 13.04
C SER A 2 12.73 11.95 12.41
N LYS A 3 12.76 11.85 11.09
CA LYS A 3 12.07 10.82 10.32
C LYS A 3 13.04 9.86 9.67
N CYS A 4 12.64 8.61 9.53
CA CYS A 4 13.42 7.62 8.81
C CYS A 4 13.52 7.99 7.32
N SER A 5 14.73 8.06 6.78
CA SER A 5 14.96 8.36 5.37
C SER A 5 14.50 7.24 4.41
N GLY A 6 14.27 6.04 4.93
CA GLY A 6 13.77 4.91 4.15
C GLY A 6 12.25 4.88 4.04
N CYS A 7 11.54 4.78 5.17
CA CYS A 7 10.08 4.60 5.21
C CYS A 7 9.29 5.83 5.68
N GLY A 8 9.96 6.89 6.13
CA GLY A 8 9.31 8.13 6.57
C GLY A 8 8.70 8.10 7.97
N VAL A 9 8.78 7.00 8.70
CA VAL A 9 8.26 6.92 10.07
C VAL A 9 9.05 7.82 11.02
N VAL A 10 8.40 8.35 12.04
CA VAL A 10 9.08 9.12 13.09
C VAL A 10 9.99 8.20 13.89
N LEU A 11 11.27 8.57 14.00
CA LEU A 11 12.26 7.79 14.73
C LEU A 11 12.08 7.92 16.25
N GLN A 12 12.26 6.82 16.95
CA GLN A 12 12.25 6.75 18.41
C GLN A 12 13.24 5.68 18.90
N ASP A 13 13.75 5.83 20.10
CA ASP A 13 14.72 4.93 20.72
C ASP A 13 14.20 4.27 22.01
N GLU A 14 12.92 4.48 22.34
CA GLU A 14 12.33 4.04 23.60
C GLU A 14 11.77 2.62 23.55
N ASN A 15 11.06 2.26 22.47
CA ASN A 15 10.37 0.98 22.37
C ASN A 15 10.77 0.20 21.13
N GLN A 16 11.46 -0.90 21.33
CA GLN A 16 11.98 -1.76 20.26
C GLN A 16 10.89 -2.42 19.40
N GLU A 17 9.71 -2.65 19.98
CA GLU A 17 8.61 -3.32 19.28
C GLU A 17 7.75 -2.36 18.45
N MET A 18 7.88 -1.07 18.71
CA MET A 18 7.13 -0.03 18.01
C MET A 18 7.81 0.40 16.71
N LEU A 19 7.01 0.94 15.80
CA LEU A 19 7.53 1.50 14.53
C LEU A 19 8.49 2.65 14.78
N GLY A 20 9.51 2.74 13.95
CA GLY A 20 10.48 3.84 14.00
C GLY A 20 11.62 3.60 15.00
N PHE A 21 11.66 2.44 15.66
CA PHE A 21 12.75 2.15 16.59
C PHE A 21 14.10 2.20 15.89
N THR A 22 15.07 2.87 16.54
CA THR A 22 16.47 2.89 16.12
C THR A 22 17.37 2.90 17.36
N ARG A 23 18.47 2.17 17.28
CA ARG A 23 19.51 2.19 18.33
C ARG A 23 20.41 3.42 18.23
N ASN A 24 20.38 4.10 17.11
CA ASN A 24 21.18 5.30 16.86
C ASN A 24 20.39 6.31 16.04
N MET A 25 19.93 7.36 16.71
CA MET A 25 19.13 8.44 16.08
C MET A 25 19.89 9.20 14.99
N GLU A 26 21.22 9.28 15.09
CA GLU A 26 22.06 9.97 14.10
C GLU A 26 22.08 9.25 12.74
N ARG A 27 21.79 7.94 12.73
CA ARG A 27 21.78 7.12 11.52
C ARG A 27 20.69 7.56 10.53
N GLY A 28 19.61 8.17 11.00
CA GLY A 28 18.48 8.61 10.18
C GLY A 28 17.65 7.48 9.57
N LEU A 29 17.84 6.23 10.02
CA LEU A 29 17.11 5.04 9.59
C LEU A 29 16.56 4.30 10.79
N CYS A 30 15.31 3.84 10.71
CA CYS A 30 14.79 2.88 11.69
C CYS A 30 15.48 1.53 11.53
N GLU A 31 15.47 0.71 12.57
CA GLU A 31 16.15 -0.58 12.59
C GLU A 31 15.68 -1.49 11.44
N ARG A 32 14.40 -1.47 11.13
CA ARG A 32 13.82 -2.24 10.01
C ARG A 32 14.42 -1.84 8.65
N CYS A 33 14.47 -0.55 8.34
CA CYS A 33 15.06 -0.05 7.09
C CYS A 33 16.57 -0.26 7.05
N PHE A 34 17.24 -0.13 8.18
CA PHE A 34 18.66 -0.40 8.30
C PHE A 34 18.98 -1.87 7.98
N ARG A 35 18.23 -2.80 8.56
CA ARG A 35 18.41 -4.24 8.29
C ARG A 35 18.08 -4.61 6.85
N LEU A 36 17.04 -4.03 6.28
CA LEU A 36 16.70 -4.24 4.88
C LEU A 36 17.83 -3.78 3.95
N ARG A 37 18.38 -2.60 4.21
CA ARG A 37 19.45 -2.01 3.37
C ARG A 37 20.77 -2.78 3.47
N HIS A 38 21.17 -3.18 4.68
CA HIS A 38 22.50 -3.75 4.93
C HIS A 38 22.54 -5.27 4.93
N TYR A 39 21.45 -5.95 5.27
CA TYR A 39 21.38 -7.40 5.41
C TYR A 39 20.33 -8.04 4.49
N GLY A 40 19.54 -7.26 3.77
CA GLY A 40 18.45 -7.78 2.95
C GLY A 40 17.30 -8.40 3.74
N GLU A 41 17.26 -8.19 5.05
CA GLU A 41 16.20 -8.71 5.91
C GLU A 41 14.93 -7.86 5.79
N TYR A 42 13.82 -8.50 5.41
CA TYR A 42 12.52 -7.84 5.33
C TYR A 42 11.63 -8.29 6.49
N LYS A 43 11.14 -7.32 7.26
CA LYS A 43 10.15 -7.54 8.29
C LYS A 43 8.86 -6.82 7.91
N SER A 44 7.79 -7.59 7.66
CA SER A 44 6.48 -7.03 7.34
C SER A 44 5.90 -6.29 8.55
N VAL A 45 5.16 -5.24 8.25
CA VAL A 45 4.43 -4.46 9.25
C VAL A 45 2.96 -4.52 8.90
N SER A 46 2.12 -4.88 9.85
CA SER A 46 0.67 -4.79 9.74
C SER A 46 0.19 -3.48 10.37
N LEU A 47 -0.69 -2.77 9.67
CA LEU A 47 -1.40 -1.61 10.18
C LEU A 47 -2.81 -2.02 10.58
N ASP A 48 -3.35 -1.39 11.61
CA ASP A 48 -4.73 -1.56 12.01
C ASP A 48 -5.68 -0.90 11.00
N ASN A 49 -6.92 -1.39 10.92
CA ASN A 49 -7.96 -0.78 10.08
C ASN A 49 -8.18 0.69 10.41
N VAL A 50 -8.04 1.06 11.67
CA VAL A 50 -8.17 2.45 12.13
C VAL A 50 -7.09 3.35 11.51
N ASP A 51 -5.88 2.83 11.36
CA ASP A 51 -4.78 3.58 10.73
C ASP A 51 -5.02 3.78 9.24
N TYR A 52 -5.55 2.77 8.54
CA TYR A 52 -5.94 2.89 7.13
C TYR A 52 -7.03 3.94 6.93
N GLU A 53 -8.05 3.96 7.79
CA GLU A 53 -9.11 4.97 7.72
C GLU A 53 -8.59 6.40 7.89
N LYS A 54 -7.64 6.61 8.81
CA LYS A 54 -6.99 7.92 8.99
C LYS A 54 -6.22 8.36 7.75
N ILE A 55 -5.51 7.43 7.11
CA ILE A 55 -4.75 7.71 5.88
C ILE A 55 -5.71 8.06 4.74
N ILE A 56 -6.78 7.29 4.58
CA ILE A 56 -7.79 7.50 3.52
C ILE A 56 -8.44 8.87 3.65
N LYS A 57 -8.78 9.30 4.86
CA LYS A 57 -9.38 10.62 5.11
C LYS A 57 -8.50 11.81 4.72
N ARG A 58 -7.19 11.61 4.61
CA ARG A 58 -6.23 12.65 4.19
C ARG A 58 -6.12 12.80 2.68
N ILE A 59 -6.69 11.88 1.91
CA ILE A 59 -6.62 11.90 0.45
C ILE A 59 -7.60 12.95 -0.07
N HIS A 60 -7.07 13.90 -0.86
CA HIS A 60 -7.89 14.95 -1.46
C HIS A 60 -8.79 14.37 -2.56
N PRO A 61 -10.06 14.81 -2.69
CA PRO A 61 -11.00 14.30 -3.71
C PRO A 61 -10.51 14.42 -5.15
N ASP A 62 -9.67 15.40 -5.45
CA ASP A 62 -9.12 15.61 -6.80
C ASP A 62 -7.93 14.72 -7.13
N ASN A 63 -7.39 14.00 -6.16
CA ASN A 63 -6.26 13.11 -6.37
C ASN A 63 -6.67 11.85 -7.13
N LEU A 64 -5.82 11.42 -8.07
CA LEU A 64 -5.91 10.10 -8.65
C LEU A 64 -5.32 9.08 -7.67
N VAL A 65 -6.14 8.12 -7.25
CA VAL A 65 -5.73 7.07 -6.32
C VAL A 65 -5.31 5.83 -7.09
N LEU A 66 -4.10 5.37 -6.84
CA LEU A 66 -3.61 4.09 -7.34
C LEU A 66 -4.00 3.00 -6.34
N TYR A 67 -5.04 2.25 -6.66
CA TYR A 67 -5.57 1.19 -5.80
C TYR A 67 -4.96 -0.15 -6.21
N VAL A 68 -4.03 -0.67 -5.42
CA VAL A 68 -3.32 -1.91 -5.71
C VAL A 68 -3.89 -3.04 -4.86
N THR A 69 -4.34 -4.09 -5.51
CA THR A 69 -4.89 -5.28 -4.84
C THR A 69 -4.44 -6.56 -5.51
N ASP A 70 -4.42 -7.63 -4.75
CA ASP A 70 -4.07 -8.98 -5.16
C ASP A 70 -5.31 -9.71 -5.67
N ILE A 71 -5.18 -10.50 -6.74
CA ILE A 71 -6.30 -11.27 -7.29
C ILE A 71 -6.83 -12.35 -6.33
N LEU A 72 -5.99 -12.86 -5.44
CA LEU A 72 -6.39 -13.88 -4.46
C LEU A 72 -7.16 -13.32 -3.28
N SER A 73 -6.81 -12.11 -2.86
CA SER A 73 -7.45 -11.42 -1.74
C SER A 73 -8.03 -10.08 -2.20
N LEU A 74 -8.85 -10.15 -3.24
CA LEU A 74 -9.45 -8.99 -3.89
C LEU A 74 -10.36 -8.23 -2.90
N ASP A 75 -9.78 -7.28 -2.20
CA ASP A 75 -10.47 -6.43 -1.24
C ASP A 75 -10.74 -5.06 -1.86
N LEU A 76 -11.99 -4.80 -2.16
CA LEU A 76 -12.48 -3.56 -2.77
C LEU A 76 -13.34 -2.72 -1.82
N SER A 77 -13.24 -2.98 -0.51
CA SER A 77 -14.08 -2.34 0.50
C SER A 77 -13.95 -0.81 0.56
N PHE A 78 -12.79 -0.27 0.19
CA PHE A 78 -12.53 1.17 0.18
C PHE A 78 -12.66 1.81 -1.22
N LEU A 79 -12.96 1.04 -2.26
CA LEU A 79 -12.93 1.51 -3.64
C LEU A 79 -13.90 2.68 -3.88
N ASP A 80 -15.09 2.62 -3.30
CA ASP A 80 -16.12 3.65 -3.46
C ASP A 80 -15.82 4.96 -2.72
N THR A 81 -14.82 4.95 -1.85
CA THR A 81 -14.42 6.13 -1.06
C THR A 81 -13.76 7.21 -1.90
N PHE A 82 -13.16 6.83 -3.02
CA PHE A 82 -12.34 7.72 -3.85
C PHE A 82 -13.09 8.20 -5.08
N SER A 83 -12.80 9.43 -5.54
CA SER A 83 -13.44 10.03 -6.72
C SER A 83 -12.85 9.52 -8.03
N LYS A 84 -11.53 9.30 -8.07
CA LYS A 84 -10.80 8.84 -9.27
C LYS A 84 -9.84 7.74 -8.87
N VAL A 85 -10.02 6.56 -9.43
CA VAL A 85 -9.23 5.38 -9.08
C VAL A 85 -8.66 4.72 -10.32
N LEU A 86 -7.36 4.43 -10.28
CA LEU A 86 -6.71 3.47 -11.18
C LEU A 86 -6.54 2.16 -10.41
N LEU A 87 -7.28 1.13 -10.81
CA LEU A 87 -7.21 -0.19 -10.17
C LEU A 87 -6.08 -1.00 -10.77
N VAL A 88 -5.17 -1.48 -9.92
CA VAL A 88 -4.07 -2.37 -10.31
C VAL A 88 -4.26 -3.72 -9.63
N ILE A 89 -4.38 -4.77 -10.42
CA ILE A 89 -4.55 -6.16 -9.95
C ILE A 89 -3.23 -6.88 -10.12
N THR A 90 -2.64 -7.33 -9.03
CA THR A 90 -1.37 -8.06 -9.02
C THR A 90 -1.55 -9.57 -9.10
N LYS A 91 -0.46 -10.29 -9.28
CA LYS A 91 -0.39 -11.76 -9.35
C LYS A 91 -1.21 -12.37 -10.49
N ARG A 92 -1.19 -11.70 -11.65
CA ARG A 92 -1.86 -12.20 -12.87
C ARG A 92 -1.33 -13.57 -13.32
N ASP A 93 -0.09 -13.86 -13.04
CA ASP A 93 0.62 -15.10 -13.39
C ASP A 93 -0.02 -16.36 -12.80
N ILE A 94 -0.73 -16.25 -11.66
CA ILE A 94 -1.42 -17.37 -11.01
C ILE A 94 -2.84 -17.60 -11.52
N MET A 95 -3.35 -16.72 -12.39
CA MET A 95 -4.68 -16.88 -12.98
C MET A 95 -4.64 -17.82 -14.19
N PRO A 96 -5.76 -18.49 -14.52
CA PRO A 96 -5.84 -19.31 -15.73
C PRO A 96 -5.51 -18.51 -16.99
N LYS A 97 -4.75 -19.09 -17.91
CA LYS A 97 -4.39 -18.45 -19.18
C LYS A 97 -5.59 -18.17 -20.08
N SER A 98 -6.67 -18.91 -19.89
CA SER A 98 -7.94 -18.70 -20.59
C SER A 98 -8.67 -17.42 -20.21
N LEU A 99 -8.29 -16.80 -19.08
CA LEU A 99 -8.91 -15.57 -18.61
C LEU A 99 -8.34 -14.36 -19.37
N VAL A 100 -9.21 -13.66 -20.09
CA VAL A 100 -8.84 -12.55 -20.96
C VAL A 100 -8.85 -11.25 -20.16
N ASP A 101 -7.73 -10.50 -20.18
CA ASP A 101 -7.58 -9.24 -19.45
C ASP A 101 -8.62 -8.19 -19.84
N ALA A 102 -8.98 -8.11 -21.12
CA ALA A 102 -10.01 -7.18 -21.61
C ALA A 102 -11.39 -7.44 -20.97
N LYS A 103 -11.73 -8.69 -20.70
CA LYS A 103 -13.00 -9.04 -20.04
C LYS A 103 -12.99 -8.64 -18.57
N ILE A 104 -11.88 -8.83 -17.87
CA ILE A 104 -11.71 -8.43 -16.47
C ILE A 104 -11.84 -6.90 -16.36
N ARG A 105 -11.12 -6.18 -17.20
CA ARG A 105 -11.16 -4.71 -17.26
C ARG A 105 -12.58 -4.20 -17.51
N SER A 106 -13.26 -4.74 -18.51
CA SER A 106 -14.64 -4.38 -18.86
C SER A 106 -15.61 -4.64 -17.71
N CYS A 107 -15.46 -5.76 -17.01
CA CYS A 107 -16.30 -6.10 -15.87
C CYS A 107 -16.20 -5.07 -14.74
N PHE A 108 -14.98 -4.69 -14.37
CA PHE A 108 -14.75 -3.68 -13.30
C PHE A 108 -15.20 -2.29 -13.73
N LEU A 109 -14.93 -1.87 -14.96
CA LEU A 109 -15.33 -0.55 -15.47
C LEU A 109 -16.85 -0.38 -15.52
N LYS A 110 -17.58 -1.45 -15.77
CA LYS A 110 -19.06 -1.44 -15.73
C LYS A 110 -19.63 -1.36 -14.32
N LYS A 111 -18.92 -1.96 -13.35
CA LYS A 111 -19.40 -2.06 -11.97
C LYS A 111 -19.14 -0.81 -11.14
N TYR A 112 -18.05 -0.10 -11.41
CA TYR A 112 -17.61 1.05 -10.63
C TYR A 112 -17.42 2.29 -11.53
N ASP A 113 -18.17 3.36 -11.25
CA ASP A 113 -18.18 4.59 -12.06
C ASP A 113 -16.93 5.46 -11.81
N ASN A 114 -16.29 5.30 -10.66
CA ASN A 114 -15.12 6.09 -10.26
C ASN A 114 -13.78 5.54 -10.80
N LEU A 115 -13.80 4.41 -11.49
CA LEU A 115 -12.61 3.86 -12.11
C LEU A 115 -12.23 4.62 -13.39
N VAL A 116 -10.99 5.10 -13.42
CA VAL A 116 -10.39 5.68 -14.65
C VAL A 116 -9.95 4.55 -15.58
N ASP A 117 -9.31 3.53 -15.04
CA ASP A 117 -8.87 2.35 -15.76
C ASP A 117 -8.58 1.19 -14.81
N VAL A 118 -8.38 0.01 -15.38
CA VAL A 118 -7.96 -1.20 -14.67
C VAL A 118 -6.74 -1.77 -15.39
N CYS A 119 -5.65 -2.00 -14.64
CA CYS A 119 -4.43 -2.63 -15.16
C CYS A 119 -3.95 -3.78 -14.28
N ARG A 120 -3.00 -4.51 -14.79
CA ARG A 120 -2.40 -5.65 -14.12
C ARG A 120 -0.93 -5.44 -13.82
#